data_14ded6b42ffc468cbe219ca550ac5dcf
#
_entry.id   14ded6b42ffc468cbe219ca550ac5dcf
#
_cell.length_a   1.000
_cell.length_b   1.000
_cell.length_c   1.000
_cell.angle_alpha   90.00
_cell.angle_beta   90.00
_cell.angle_gamma   90.00
#
_symmetry.space_group_name_H-M   'P 1'
#
loop_
_entity.id
_entity.type
_entity.pdbx_description
1 polymer ?
#
loop_
_entity_poly.entity_id
_entity_poly.type
_entity_poly.pdbx_seq_one_letter_code
_entity_poly.pdbx_strand_id
1 'polypeptide(L)'
;MGIDRVEIRRRNHITPAMLPHTTPANTVYDSGDFPAILDKAFSDADWNGFPARRAEAKTRGKLRGIGIGQYLEVTGPPGREMGGIRFEEDGTVSIVTGTLDYGQGHASTFAQVLTTLLGIPFEAIRLVQGDSDELIAGTGTGGSRSTMHSGKAIFEASELVKEKGKKLAAHMLEA
;
A
#
# COMPACT_ATOMS: atom_id res chain seq x y z
N MET A 1 21.01 -22.13 -21.39
CA MET A 1 19.89 -22.24 -22.33
C MET A 1 20.04 -21.32 -23.56
N GLY A 2 20.92 -20.32 -23.58
CA GLY A 2 21.15 -19.44 -24.76
C GLY A 2 19.97 -18.58 -25.18
N ILE A 3 18.92 -18.50 -24.37
CA ILE A 3 17.72 -17.68 -24.64
C ILE A 3 17.95 -16.28 -24.03
N ASP A 4 17.62 -15.24 -24.82
CA ASP A 4 17.68 -13.87 -24.34
C ASP A 4 16.79 -13.66 -23.11
N ARG A 5 17.27 -12.82 -22.17
CA ARG A 5 16.58 -12.59 -20.89
C ARG A 5 15.22 -11.89 -21.02
N VAL A 6 14.98 -11.15 -22.09
CA VAL A 6 13.68 -10.56 -22.40
C VAL A 6 12.77 -11.59 -22.99
N GLU A 7 13.28 -12.34 -23.96
CA GLU A 7 12.53 -13.37 -24.69
C GLU A 7 12.01 -14.48 -23.75
N ILE A 8 12.84 -14.92 -22.78
CA ILE A 8 12.38 -15.92 -21.83
C ILE A 8 11.23 -15.42 -20.94
N ARG A 9 11.20 -14.11 -20.61
CA ARG A 9 10.07 -13.52 -19.88
C ARG A 9 8.83 -13.46 -20.73
N ARG A 10 8.96 -13.02 -21.99
CA ARG A 10 7.83 -12.95 -22.94
C ARG A 10 7.15 -14.32 -23.11
N ARG A 11 7.94 -15.38 -23.25
CA ARG A 11 7.41 -16.75 -23.38
C ARG A 11 6.66 -17.24 -22.14
N ASN A 12 6.96 -16.67 -20.99
CA ASN A 12 6.34 -17.06 -19.72
C ASN A 12 5.24 -16.06 -19.26
N HIS A 13 4.94 -15.04 -20.04
CA HIS A 13 3.84 -14.15 -19.71
C HIS A 13 2.50 -14.84 -19.83
N ILE A 14 1.65 -14.58 -18.84
CA ILE A 14 0.22 -14.81 -18.96
C ILE A 14 -0.33 -13.64 -19.79
N THR A 15 -0.86 -13.94 -20.97
CA THR A 15 -1.43 -12.93 -21.87
C THR A 15 -2.89 -12.63 -21.51
N PRO A 16 -3.46 -11.48 -21.94
CA PRO A 16 -4.88 -11.18 -21.70
C PRO A 16 -5.83 -12.29 -22.16
N ALA A 17 -5.50 -12.99 -23.26
CA ALA A 17 -6.30 -14.10 -23.77
C ALA A 17 -6.32 -15.36 -22.87
N MET A 18 -5.40 -15.45 -21.93
CA MET A 18 -5.32 -16.56 -20.98
C MET A 18 -6.08 -16.28 -19.67
N LEU A 19 -6.59 -15.07 -19.50
CA LEU A 19 -7.29 -14.66 -18.27
C LEU A 19 -8.78 -15.08 -18.31
N PRO A 20 -9.37 -15.46 -17.19
CA PRO A 20 -8.74 -15.65 -15.88
C PRO A 20 -7.80 -16.87 -15.85
N HIS A 21 -6.64 -16.74 -15.24
CA HIS A 21 -5.64 -17.78 -15.15
C HIS A 21 -5.38 -18.19 -13.70
N THR A 22 -5.48 -19.50 -13.43
CA THR A 22 -5.11 -20.05 -12.13
C THR A 22 -3.67 -20.57 -12.17
N THR A 23 -2.84 -20.02 -11.28
CA THR A 23 -1.44 -20.42 -11.16
C THR A 23 -1.32 -21.80 -10.48
N PRO A 24 -0.17 -22.48 -10.59
CA PRO A 24 0.09 -23.71 -9.81
C PRO A 24 -0.02 -23.55 -8.29
N ALA A 25 0.11 -22.32 -7.79
CA ALA A 25 -0.08 -21.99 -6.37
C ALA A 25 -1.54 -21.61 -6.00
N ASN A 26 -2.50 -21.91 -6.88
CA ASN A 26 -3.93 -21.61 -6.71
C ASN A 26 -4.26 -20.12 -6.58
N THR A 27 -3.40 -19.24 -7.07
CA THR A 27 -3.70 -17.81 -7.18
C THR A 27 -4.39 -17.55 -8.52
N VAL A 28 -5.52 -16.85 -8.50
CA VAL A 28 -6.25 -16.49 -9.71
C VAL A 28 -5.85 -15.08 -10.14
N TYR A 29 -5.39 -14.95 -11.38
CA TYR A 29 -5.21 -13.67 -12.06
C TYR A 29 -6.44 -13.43 -12.93
N ASP A 30 -7.22 -12.45 -12.57
CA ASP A 30 -8.51 -12.15 -13.22
C ASP A 30 -8.40 -11.11 -14.33
N SER A 31 -7.37 -10.27 -14.28
CA SER A 31 -7.16 -9.15 -15.19
C SER A 31 -5.68 -8.81 -15.34
N GLY A 32 -5.34 -8.07 -16.39
CA GLY A 32 -4.02 -7.53 -16.64
C GLY A 32 -3.53 -7.71 -18.08
N ASP A 33 -2.57 -6.88 -18.47
CA ASP A 33 -1.79 -7.01 -19.70
C ASP A 33 -0.30 -6.93 -19.37
N PHE A 34 0.27 -8.04 -18.94
CA PHE A 34 1.65 -8.11 -18.47
C PHE A 34 2.67 -7.92 -19.61
N PRO A 35 2.43 -8.40 -20.86
CA PRO A 35 3.23 -8.05 -22.01
C PRO A 35 3.29 -6.54 -22.27
N ALA A 36 2.16 -5.84 -22.28
CA ALA A 36 2.11 -4.41 -22.57
C ALA A 36 2.86 -3.57 -21.52
N ILE A 37 2.79 -3.95 -20.24
CA ILE A 37 3.56 -3.27 -19.18
C ILE A 37 5.06 -3.43 -19.40
N LEU A 38 5.53 -4.62 -19.80
CA LEU A 38 6.93 -4.84 -20.12
C LEU A 38 7.37 -4.00 -21.32
N ASP A 39 6.56 -3.95 -22.37
CA ASP A 39 6.85 -3.16 -23.58
C ASP A 39 6.92 -1.66 -23.27
N LYS A 40 5.97 -1.17 -22.45
CA LYS A 40 6.00 0.23 -22.00
C LYS A 40 7.25 0.53 -21.18
N ALA A 41 7.62 -0.31 -20.23
CA ALA A 41 8.83 -0.12 -19.42
C ALA A 41 10.09 -0.11 -20.29
N PHE A 42 10.15 -0.92 -21.32
CA PHE A 42 11.27 -0.95 -22.26
C PHE A 42 11.33 0.31 -23.12
N SER A 43 10.19 0.79 -23.58
CA SER A 43 10.09 2.05 -24.31
C SER A 43 10.55 3.23 -23.45
N ASP A 44 9.99 3.35 -22.24
CA ASP A 44 10.29 4.46 -21.33
C ASP A 44 11.76 4.47 -20.87
N ALA A 45 12.34 3.29 -20.67
CA ALA A 45 13.75 3.14 -20.29
C ALA A 45 14.72 3.24 -21.49
N ASP A 46 14.22 3.40 -22.70
CA ASP A 46 15.03 3.25 -23.93
C ASP A 46 15.95 2.02 -23.84
N TRP A 47 15.32 0.85 -23.67
CA TRP A 47 16.05 -0.40 -23.49
C TRP A 47 17.04 -0.67 -24.60
N ASN A 48 16.66 -0.43 -25.85
CA ASN A 48 17.49 -0.67 -27.02
C ASN A 48 18.69 0.29 -27.13
N GLY A 49 18.59 1.51 -26.58
CA GLY A 49 19.68 2.48 -26.52
C GLY A 49 20.68 2.22 -25.39
N PHE A 50 20.43 1.23 -24.51
CA PHE A 50 21.33 0.96 -23.39
C PHE A 50 22.77 0.63 -23.78
N PRO A 51 23.08 -0.17 -24.83
CA PRO A 51 24.46 -0.43 -25.23
C PRO A 51 25.26 0.84 -25.52
N ALA A 52 24.63 1.81 -26.19
CA ALA A 52 25.28 3.11 -26.48
C ALA A 52 25.54 3.90 -25.18
N ARG A 53 24.57 3.98 -24.31
CA ARG A 53 24.71 4.64 -22.98
C ARG A 53 25.77 3.97 -22.11
N ARG A 54 25.91 2.65 -22.21
CA ARG A 54 26.95 1.90 -21.50
C ARG A 54 28.35 2.20 -22.07
N ALA A 55 28.48 2.24 -23.38
CA ALA A 55 29.74 2.59 -24.06
C ALA A 55 30.17 4.01 -23.69
N GLU A 56 29.27 4.97 -23.76
CA GLU A 56 29.51 6.35 -23.39
C GLU A 56 29.90 6.51 -21.92
N ALA A 57 29.21 5.83 -20.98
CA ALA A 57 29.61 5.84 -19.58
C ALA A 57 31.04 5.34 -19.35
N LYS A 58 31.47 4.32 -20.13
CA LYS A 58 32.82 3.77 -20.07
C LYS A 58 33.88 4.78 -20.50
N THR A 59 33.59 5.65 -21.46
CA THR A 59 34.57 6.72 -21.88
C THR A 59 34.80 7.73 -20.75
N ARG A 60 33.89 7.83 -19.82
CA ARG A 60 34.01 8.68 -18.62
C ARG A 60 34.51 7.91 -17.37
N GLY A 61 35.05 6.71 -17.54
CA GLY A 61 35.54 5.86 -16.46
C GLY A 61 34.46 5.31 -15.56
N LYS A 62 33.19 5.30 -16.02
CA LYS A 62 32.03 4.81 -15.24
C LYS A 62 31.50 3.48 -15.76
N LEU A 63 31.02 2.64 -14.84
CA LEU A 63 30.30 1.41 -15.18
C LEU A 63 28.80 1.66 -15.12
N ARG A 64 28.10 1.13 -16.12
CA ARG A 64 26.63 1.21 -16.19
C ARG A 64 26.02 -0.17 -16.41
N GLY A 65 25.05 -0.52 -15.60
CA GLY A 65 24.31 -1.77 -15.68
C GLY A 65 22.81 -1.53 -15.91
N ILE A 66 22.12 -2.53 -16.43
CA ILE A 66 20.66 -2.57 -16.56
C ILE A 66 20.15 -3.96 -16.18
N GLY A 67 19.06 -4.00 -15.44
CA GLY A 67 18.36 -5.21 -15.04
C GLY A 67 16.88 -5.13 -15.31
N ILE A 68 16.19 -6.26 -15.19
CA ILE A 68 14.74 -6.37 -15.29
C ILE A 68 14.25 -7.01 -14.01
N GLY A 69 13.40 -6.30 -13.27
CA GLY A 69 12.54 -6.84 -12.23
C GLY A 69 11.10 -6.85 -12.75
N GLN A 70 10.40 -7.96 -12.58
CA GLN A 70 9.00 -8.07 -12.97
C GLN A 70 8.30 -9.00 -11.98
N TYR A 71 7.23 -8.50 -11.37
CA TYR A 71 6.44 -9.24 -10.41
C TYR A 71 5.00 -8.75 -10.45
N LEU A 72 4.10 -9.52 -9.88
CA LEU A 72 2.71 -9.15 -9.63
C LEU A 72 2.50 -9.04 -8.12
N GLU A 73 2.01 -7.90 -7.67
CA GLU A 73 1.67 -7.65 -6.28
C GLU A 73 0.17 -7.89 -6.04
N VAL A 74 -0.13 -8.66 -5.00
CA VAL A 74 -1.50 -8.81 -4.52
C VAL A 74 -1.86 -7.63 -3.63
N THR A 75 -2.91 -6.91 -3.97
CA THR A 75 -3.39 -5.80 -3.16
C THR A 75 -4.29 -6.29 -2.04
N GLY A 76 -3.93 -5.98 -0.79
CA GLY A 76 -4.75 -6.27 0.38
C GLY A 76 -4.97 -7.76 0.65
N PRO A 77 -3.91 -8.59 0.76
CA PRO A 77 -4.09 -10.01 1.11
C PRO A 77 -4.87 -10.12 2.43
N PRO A 78 -5.62 -11.22 2.64
CA PRO A 78 -6.41 -11.43 3.86
C PRO A 78 -5.60 -11.20 5.12
N GLY A 79 -6.19 -10.52 6.09
CA GLY A 79 -5.52 -10.23 7.36
C GLY A 79 -6.44 -9.45 8.31
N ARG A 80 -5.94 -9.26 9.52
CA ARG A 80 -6.59 -8.43 10.54
C ARG A 80 -5.65 -7.30 10.91
N GLU A 81 -6.20 -6.13 11.17
CA GLU A 81 -5.44 -4.99 11.62
C GLU A 81 -6.18 -4.28 12.76
N MET A 82 -5.42 -3.69 13.65
CA MET A 82 -5.95 -2.86 14.72
C MET A 82 -6.17 -1.43 14.22
N GLY A 83 -7.26 -0.82 14.61
CA GLY A 83 -7.51 0.61 14.47
C GLY A 83 -8.24 1.10 15.72
N GLY A 84 -7.55 1.95 16.48
CA GLY A 84 -8.09 2.62 17.66
C GLY A 84 -8.18 4.13 17.43
N ILE A 85 -9.15 4.77 18.10
CA ILE A 85 -9.25 6.23 18.16
C ILE A 85 -9.28 6.60 19.63
N ARG A 86 -8.34 7.47 20.04
CA ARG A 86 -8.21 7.95 21.41
C ARG A 86 -8.25 9.47 21.42
N PHE A 87 -9.16 10.02 22.22
CA PHE A 87 -9.23 11.45 22.50
C PHE A 87 -8.28 11.75 23.64
N GLU A 88 -7.37 12.66 23.43
CA GLU A 88 -6.35 13.04 24.41
C GLU A 88 -6.84 14.24 25.25
N GLU A 89 -6.27 14.40 26.46
CA GLU A 89 -6.65 15.48 27.38
C GLU A 89 -6.33 16.88 26.81
N ASP A 90 -5.35 16.99 25.91
CA ASP A 90 -4.98 18.24 25.25
C ASP A 90 -5.88 18.61 24.06
N GLY A 91 -6.94 17.83 23.82
CA GLY A 91 -7.87 18.05 22.72
C GLY A 91 -7.43 17.48 21.38
N THR A 92 -6.26 16.85 21.31
CA THR A 92 -5.83 16.11 20.11
C THR A 92 -6.47 14.73 20.05
N VAL A 93 -6.36 14.08 18.89
CA VAL A 93 -6.90 12.73 18.69
C VAL A 93 -5.81 11.83 18.12
N SER A 94 -5.56 10.72 18.77
CA SER A 94 -4.62 9.71 18.33
C SER A 94 -5.31 8.58 17.58
N ILE A 95 -4.81 8.28 16.37
CA ILE A 95 -5.08 7.04 15.67
C ILE A 95 -4.01 6.03 16.12
N VAL A 96 -4.44 4.90 16.68
CA VAL A 96 -3.56 3.82 17.11
C VAL A 96 -3.74 2.64 16.16
N THR A 97 -2.70 2.25 15.42
CA THR A 97 -2.80 1.18 14.41
C THR A 97 -1.56 0.30 14.38
N GLY A 98 -1.75 -0.98 14.08
CA GLY A 98 -0.68 -1.98 14.04
C GLY A 98 0.13 -1.99 12.74
N THR A 99 -0.18 -1.15 11.75
CA THR A 99 0.69 -0.95 10.58
C THR A 99 1.92 -0.13 10.96
N LEU A 100 2.98 -0.21 10.15
CA LEU A 100 4.18 0.60 10.30
C LEU A 100 4.42 1.46 9.05
N ASP A 101 4.77 2.71 9.27
CA ASP A 101 5.21 3.61 8.21
C ASP A 101 6.72 3.44 7.96
N TYR A 102 7.05 3.10 6.74
CA TYR A 102 8.44 3.03 6.25
C TYR A 102 8.76 4.15 5.25
N GLY A 103 7.95 5.24 5.27
CA GLY A 103 8.02 6.36 4.35
C GLY A 103 6.80 6.49 3.42
N GLN A 104 5.72 5.70 3.65
CA GLN A 104 4.50 5.74 2.84
C GLN A 104 3.56 6.89 3.21
N GLY A 105 3.82 7.62 4.29
CA GLY A 105 3.01 8.76 4.72
C GLY A 105 1.70 8.39 5.40
N HIS A 106 1.69 7.33 6.21
CA HIS A 106 0.50 6.87 6.93
C HIS A 106 -0.15 7.95 7.78
N ALA A 107 0.66 8.80 8.43
CA ALA A 107 0.13 9.88 9.26
C ALA A 107 -0.83 10.78 8.47
N SER A 108 -0.42 11.22 7.28
CA SER A 108 -1.25 12.06 6.42
C SER A 108 -2.47 11.32 5.88
N THR A 109 -2.27 10.09 5.41
CA THR A 109 -3.34 9.28 4.80
C THR A 109 -4.43 8.95 5.82
N PHE A 110 -4.06 8.49 7.01
CA PHE A 110 -5.03 8.11 8.03
C PHE A 110 -5.71 9.32 8.67
N ALA A 111 -4.97 10.44 8.82
CA ALA A 111 -5.59 11.68 9.27
C ALA A 111 -6.67 12.17 8.30
N GLN A 112 -6.44 12.09 6.98
CA GLN A 112 -7.47 12.43 5.98
C GLN A 112 -8.73 11.56 6.13
N VAL A 113 -8.57 10.26 6.36
CA VAL A 113 -9.69 9.35 6.61
C VAL A 113 -10.47 9.79 7.85
N LEU A 114 -9.78 10.04 8.96
CA LEU A 114 -10.44 10.41 10.22
C LEU A 114 -11.11 11.79 10.15
N THR A 115 -10.46 12.77 9.52
CA THR A 115 -11.05 14.09 9.25
C THR A 115 -12.36 13.95 8.46
N THR A 116 -12.36 13.13 7.42
CA THR A 116 -13.54 12.90 6.59
C THR A 116 -14.68 12.22 7.39
N LEU A 117 -14.35 11.29 8.27
CA LEU A 117 -15.35 10.51 9.01
C LEU A 117 -15.93 11.23 10.22
N LEU A 118 -15.11 11.99 10.95
CA LEU A 118 -15.48 12.60 12.23
C LEU A 118 -15.43 14.13 12.24
N GLY A 119 -14.95 14.78 11.18
CA GLY A 119 -14.82 16.23 11.13
C GLY A 119 -13.72 16.81 12.01
N ILE A 120 -12.82 15.97 12.53
CA ILE A 120 -11.69 16.40 13.36
C ILE A 120 -10.69 17.15 12.49
N PRO A 121 -10.20 18.34 12.90
CA PRO A 121 -9.16 19.05 12.16
C PRO A 121 -7.93 18.19 11.93
N PHE A 122 -7.40 18.21 10.70
CA PHE A 122 -6.25 17.40 10.31
C PHE A 122 -5.06 17.56 11.24
N GLU A 123 -4.78 18.79 11.66
CA GLU A 123 -3.66 19.18 12.52
C GLU A 123 -3.80 18.69 13.98
N ALA A 124 -5.03 18.34 14.38
CA ALA A 124 -5.31 17.79 15.70
C ALA A 124 -5.13 16.26 15.76
N ILE A 125 -4.82 15.60 14.63
CA ILE A 125 -4.71 14.16 14.55
C ILE A 125 -3.25 13.74 14.64
N ARG A 126 -2.98 12.76 15.52
CA ARG A 126 -1.68 12.10 15.69
C ARG A 126 -1.78 10.63 15.31
N LEU A 127 -0.67 10.05 14.89
CA LEU A 127 -0.57 8.63 14.57
C LEU A 127 0.38 7.94 15.55
N VAL A 128 -0.11 6.88 16.20
CA VAL A 128 0.66 6.00 17.07
C VAL A 128 0.82 4.65 16.39
N GLN A 129 2.07 4.27 16.14
CA GLN A 129 2.45 3.02 15.46
C GLN A 129 3.73 2.45 16.07
N GLY A 130 3.88 1.12 15.99
CA GLY A 130 5.14 0.44 16.31
C GLY A 130 5.49 0.36 17.78
N ASP A 131 4.61 0.80 18.66
CA ASP A 131 4.79 0.71 20.11
C ASP A 131 4.02 -0.51 20.64
N SER A 132 4.75 -1.51 21.11
CA SER A 132 4.15 -2.76 21.63
C SER A 132 3.38 -2.55 22.94
N ASP A 133 3.61 -1.47 23.64
CA ASP A 133 2.88 -1.16 24.88
C ASP A 133 1.51 -0.51 24.57
N GLU A 134 1.38 0.11 23.41
CA GLU A 134 0.16 0.76 22.93
C GLU A 134 -0.69 -0.15 22.02
N LEU A 135 -0.05 -1.14 21.37
CA LEU A 135 -0.68 -1.98 20.36
C LEU A 135 -1.03 -3.36 20.90
N ILE A 136 -2.29 -3.74 20.78
CA ILE A 136 -2.75 -5.10 21.13
C ILE A 136 -2.63 -6.09 19.96
N ALA A 137 -2.53 -5.61 18.74
CA ALA A 137 -2.36 -6.40 17.54
C ALA A 137 -1.78 -5.57 16.40
N GLY A 138 -1.06 -6.20 15.50
CA GLY A 138 -0.54 -5.57 14.29
C GLY A 138 0.31 -6.53 13.48
N THR A 139 0.30 -6.36 12.17
CA THR A 139 1.04 -7.22 11.25
C THR A 139 2.06 -6.43 10.43
N GLY A 140 2.25 -5.15 10.75
CA GLY A 140 3.12 -4.24 10.00
C GLY A 140 2.56 -3.91 8.61
N THR A 141 3.42 -3.45 7.74
CA THR A 141 3.06 -3.02 6.38
C THR A 141 3.64 -3.97 5.34
N GLY A 142 2.82 -4.41 4.39
CA GLY A 142 3.21 -5.27 3.27
C GLY A 142 2.00 -5.64 2.42
N GLY A 143 2.23 -6.07 1.17
CA GLY A 143 1.18 -6.50 0.26
C GLY A 143 0.11 -5.45 -0.04
N SER A 144 0.47 -4.17 -0.06
CA SER A 144 -0.43 -3.04 -0.34
C SER A 144 -1.71 -3.03 0.51
N ARG A 145 -1.62 -3.44 1.78
CA ARG A 145 -2.79 -3.66 2.66
C ARG A 145 -3.06 -2.55 3.66
N SER A 146 -2.12 -1.65 3.93
CA SER A 146 -2.24 -0.69 5.04
C SER A 146 -3.50 0.17 4.94
N THR A 147 -3.75 0.80 3.80
CA THR A 147 -4.96 1.62 3.63
C THR A 147 -6.24 0.76 3.68
N MET A 148 -6.22 -0.46 3.13
CA MET A 148 -7.38 -1.34 3.16
C MET A 148 -7.72 -1.80 4.58
N HIS A 149 -6.74 -2.30 5.33
CA HIS A 149 -6.98 -2.90 6.64
C HIS A 149 -7.08 -1.84 7.73
N SER A 150 -6.08 -0.94 7.84
CA SER A 150 -6.13 0.13 8.84
C SER A 150 -7.21 1.16 8.51
N GLY A 151 -7.41 1.51 7.24
CA GLY A 151 -8.51 2.39 6.84
C GLY A 151 -9.88 1.82 7.21
N LYS A 152 -10.09 0.51 6.99
CA LYS A 152 -11.31 -0.18 7.45
C LYS A 152 -11.44 -0.17 8.98
N ALA A 153 -10.37 -0.47 9.70
CA ALA A 153 -10.39 -0.47 11.17
C ALA A 153 -10.65 0.94 11.74
N ILE A 154 -10.08 1.99 11.14
CA ILE A 154 -10.37 3.38 11.50
C ILE A 154 -11.83 3.73 11.21
N PHE A 155 -12.37 3.27 10.06
CA PHE A 155 -13.79 3.46 9.73
C PHE A 155 -14.69 2.82 10.79
N GLU A 156 -14.47 1.56 11.12
CA GLU A 156 -15.26 0.84 12.12
C GLU A 156 -15.16 1.49 13.52
N ALA A 157 -13.95 1.91 13.92
CA ALA A 157 -13.75 2.65 15.17
C ALA A 157 -14.49 4.01 15.15
N SER A 158 -14.53 4.70 14.01
CA SER A 158 -15.24 5.98 13.87
C SER A 158 -16.74 5.82 14.03
N GLU A 159 -17.33 4.75 13.52
CA GLU A 159 -18.75 4.45 13.74
C GLU A 159 -19.05 4.20 15.22
N LEU A 160 -18.18 3.47 15.94
CA LEU A 160 -18.32 3.27 17.37
C LEU A 160 -18.20 4.59 18.15
N VAL A 161 -17.30 5.49 17.75
CA VAL A 161 -17.16 6.83 18.34
C VAL A 161 -18.43 7.64 18.15
N LYS A 162 -19.01 7.65 16.94
CA LYS A 162 -20.28 8.33 16.65
C LYS A 162 -21.41 7.83 17.53
N GLU A 163 -21.55 6.52 17.66
CA GLU A 163 -22.62 5.93 18.51
C GLU A 163 -22.44 6.25 19.99
N LYS A 164 -21.21 6.22 20.51
CA LYS A 164 -20.92 6.68 21.87
C LYS A 164 -21.21 8.16 22.05
N GLY A 165 -20.79 8.98 21.09
CA GLY A 165 -21.02 10.43 21.12
C GLY A 165 -22.51 10.79 21.13
N LYS A 166 -23.34 10.13 20.32
CA LYS A 166 -24.78 10.30 20.31
C LYS A 166 -25.41 9.97 21.67
N LYS A 167 -25.01 8.85 22.27
CA LYS A 167 -25.51 8.45 23.59
C LYS A 167 -25.11 9.45 24.68
N LEU A 168 -23.88 9.94 24.66
CA LEU A 168 -23.41 10.95 25.60
C LEU A 168 -24.16 12.26 25.39
N ALA A 169 -24.32 12.73 24.17
CA ALA A 169 -25.07 13.94 23.87
C ALA A 169 -26.54 13.83 24.29
N ALA A 170 -27.22 12.71 24.02
CA ALA A 170 -28.58 12.47 24.47
C ALA A 170 -28.67 12.54 26.00
N HIS A 171 -27.74 11.94 26.71
CA HIS A 171 -27.71 11.99 28.18
C HIS A 171 -27.51 13.42 28.73
N MET A 172 -26.59 14.18 28.10
CA MET A 172 -26.29 15.55 28.54
C MET A 172 -27.39 16.55 28.19
N LEU A 173 -28.17 16.29 27.15
CA LEU A 173 -29.24 17.15 26.67
C LEU A 173 -30.64 16.69 27.18
N GLU A 174 -30.68 15.65 28.02
CA GLU A 174 -31.92 15.07 28.52
C GLU A 174 -32.92 14.67 27.42
N ALA A 175 -32.40 14.13 26.27
CA ALA A 175 -33.13 13.82 25.06
C ALA A 175 -33.34 12.29 24.89
#